data_1dba8d7ff2fbd7b07a95746b40198133
#
_entry.id   1dba8d7ff2fbd7b07a95746b40198133
#
_cell.length_a   1.000
_cell.length_b   1.000
_cell.length_c   1.000
_cell.angle_alpha   90.00
_cell.angle_beta   90.00
_cell.angle_gamma   90.00
#
_symmetry.space_group_name_H-M   'P 1'
#
loop_
_entity.id
_entity.type
_entity.pdbx_description
1 polymer ?
#
loop_
_entity_poly.entity_id
_entity_poly.type
_entity_poly.pdbx_seq_one_letter_code
_entity_poly.pdbx_strand_id
1 'polypeptide(L)'
;MIGLPAYNEEQNIASIIMNLSKTYDEIVVCDDGSTDLTGPIAKKMGATVVTNSKNMGYGSAIKGLFQNFLKSDADILVTFDADGQHRIEDIKYVTEPIIKNEADIVIGSRFLEKNNTDVPKYRQIGIKTITNITNLGSEIKFTDSQSGFRAYHKRVISDIIPSENGMGVSTEILIKAKKEQFRIKEVSIKVSYEGDTSTHDPVSHGVSVVLSTMKFISIEHPLKFYGVPGIGFLGIGLLFIIWTLQIFTESGVVLTNIALIGLASIIVSTILLMTAIMLYSIVNVVREGQNR
;
A
#
# COMPACT_ATOMS: atom_id res chain seq x y z
N MET A 1 13.41 -9.63 -15.14
CA MET A 1 12.17 -9.15 -15.80
C MET A 1 11.83 -7.76 -15.29
N ILE A 2 11.49 -6.83 -16.17
CA ILE A 2 10.95 -5.51 -15.79
C ILE A 2 9.44 -5.52 -16.06
N GLY A 3 8.65 -5.21 -15.07
CA GLY A 3 7.19 -5.17 -15.14
C GLY A 3 6.68 -3.73 -15.05
N LEU A 4 5.93 -3.30 -16.07
CA LEU A 4 5.37 -1.96 -16.19
C LEU A 4 3.85 -2.03 -16.03
N PRO A 5 3.28 -1.62 -14.87
CA PRO A 5 1.85 -1.36 -14.78
C PRO A 5 1.55 -0.07 -15.56
N ALA A 6 0.56 -0.11 -16.45
CA ALA A 6 0.24 1.02 -17.33
C ALA A 6 -1.27 1.20 -17.50
N TYR A 7 -1.72 2.46 -17.48
CA TYR A 7 -3.08 2.85 -17.82
C TYR A 7 -3.07 4.26 -18.44
N ASN A 8 -3.39 4.36 -19.73
CA ASN A 8 -3.38 5.61 -20.51
C ASN A 8 -2.03 6.34 -20.46
N GLU A 9 -0.95 5.62 -20.81
CA GLU A 9 0.43 6.09 -20.80
C GLU A 9 1.05 6.16 -22.22
N GLU A 10 0.22 6.38 -23.25
CA GLU A 10 0.69 6.41 -24.66
C GLU A 10 1.82 7.41 -24.91
N GLN A 11 1.88 8.49 -24.12
CA GLN A 11 2.92 9.53 -24.28
C GLN A 11 4.29 9.08 -23.76
N ASN A 12 4.32 8.19 -22.75
CA ASN A 12 5.55 7.82 -22.05
C ASN A 12 6.04 6.42 -22.39
N ILE A 13 5.12 5.48 -22.65
CA ILE A 13 5.42 4.05 -22.72
C ILE A 13 6.48 3.70 -23.77
N ALA A 14 6.46 4.37 -24.94
CA ALA A 14 7.43 4.12 -26.01
C ALA A 14 8.86 4.45 -25.58
N SER A 15 9.07 5.63 -25.00
CA SER A 15 10.39 6.09 -24.57
C SER A 15 10.94 5.22 -23.43
N ILE A 16 10.09 4.80 -22.51
CA ILE A 16 10.46 3.94 -21.39
C ILE A 16 10.91 2.58 -21.89
N ILE A 17 10.11 1.90 -22.73
CA ILE A 17 10.46 0.58 -23.28
C ILE A 17 11.74 0.67 -24.09
N MET A 18 11.88 1.69 -24.96
CA MET A 18 13.07 1.90 -25.76
C MET A 18 14.34 2.05 -24.91
N ASN A 19 14.25 2.75 -23.78
CA ASN A 19 15.39 2.94 -22.91
C ASN A 19 15.69 1.69 -22.07
N LEU A 20 14.66 0.99 -21.58
CA LEU A 20 14.81 -0.26 -20.84
C LEU A 20 15.40 -1.37 -21.71
N SER A 21 14.98 -1.49 -22.98
CA SER A 21 15.43 -2.54 -23.90
C SER A 21 16.92 -2.45 -24.30
N LYS A 22 17.59 -1.34 -23.98
CA LYS A 22 19.05 -1.23 -24.12
C LYS A 22 19.82 -2.12 -23.13
N THR A 23 19.18 -2.51 -22.03
CA THR A 23 19.86 -3.21 -20.92
C THR A 23 19.10 -4.46 -20.45
N TYR A 24 17.80 -4.52 -20.67
CA TYR A 24 16.93 -5.58 -20.16
C TYR A 24 16.15 -6.22 -21.31
N ASP A 25 16.28 -7.55 -21.45
CA ASP A 25 15.67 -8.31 -22.54
C ASP A 25 14.19 -8.63 -22.28
N GLU A 26 13.80 -8.79 -21.02
CA GLU A 26 12.45 -9.21 -20.65
C GLU A 26 11.67 -8.03 -20.03
N ILE A 27 10.81 -7.40 -20.86
CA ILE A 27 9.94 -6.29 -20.46
C ILE A 27 8.49 -6.73 -20.65
N VAL A 28 7.71 -6.65 -19.57
CA VAL A 28 6.29 -6.99 -19.54
C VAL A 28 5.48 -5.76 -19.16
N VAL A 29 4.52 -5.39 -19.98
CA VAL A 29 3.56 -4.31 -19.70
C VAL A 29 2.22 -4.93 -19.31
N CYS A 30 1.74 -4.61 -18.13
CA CYS A 30 0.36 -4.91 -17.75
C CYS A 30 -0.52 -3.68 -18.03
N ASP A 31 -1.18 -3.70 -19.16
CA ASP A 31 -2.12 -2.67 -19.60
C ASP A 31 -3.48 -2.87 -18.90
N ASP A 32 -3.81 -1.99 -17.97
CA ASP A 32 -5.03 -2.06 -17.16
C ASP A 32 -6.27 -1.53 -17.91
N GLY A 33 -6.46 -2.00 -19.15
CA GLY A 33 -7.61 -1.65 -19.98
C GLY A 33 -7.57 -0.19 -20.46
N SER A 34 -6.41 0.26 -20.95
CA SER A 34 -6.25 1.59 -21.52
C SER A 34 -7.23 1.84 -22.66
N THR A 35 -7.65 3.10 -22.78
CA THR A 35 -8.53 3.59 -23.86
C THR A 35 -7.77 4.31 -24.96
N ASP A 36 -6.48 4.53 -24.76
CA ASP A 36 -5.52 5.12 -25.70
C ASP A 36 -4.67 4.06 -26.41
N LEU A 37 -3.55 4.47 -27.00
CA LEU A 37 -2.65 3.58 -27.75
C LEU A 37 -1.56 2.92 -26.87
N THR A 38 -1.67 2.95 -25.54
CA THR A 38 -0.66 2.37 -24.62
C THR A 38 -0.31 0.93 -24.97
N GLY A 39 -1.29 0.01 -25.00
CA GLY A 39 -1.06 -1.39 -25.29
C GLY A 39 -0.50 -1.65 -26.70
N PRO A 40 -1.10 -1.10 -27.78
CA PRO A 40 -0.57 -1.19 -29.13
C PRO A 40 0.87 -0.69 -29.27
N ILE A 41 1.22 0.45 -28.66
CA ILE A 41 2.59 1.00 -28.68
C ILE A 41 3.53 0.05 -27.95
N ALA A 42 3.21 -0.38 -26.74
CA ALA A 42 4.05 -1.29 -25.97
C ALA A 42 4.37 -2.59 -26.74
N LYS A 43 3.36 -3.18 -27.39
CA LYS A 43 3.54 -4.37 -28.21
C LYS A 43 4.43 -4.10 -29.42
N LYS A 44 4.27 -2.96 -30.09
CA LYS A 44 5.10 -2.57 -31.25
C LYS A 44 6.55 -2.32 -30.86
N MET A 45 6.79 -1.86 -29.62
CA MET A 45 8.14 -1.66 -29.06
C MET A 45 8.80 -2.96 -28.58
N GLY A 46 8.14 -4.11 -28.74
CA GLY A 46 8.71 -5.43 -28.42
C GLY A 46 8.46 -5.92 -27.00
N ALA A 47 7.67 -5.21 -26.19
CA ALA A 47 7.29 -5.69 -24.86
C ALA A 47 6.23 -6.79 -24.95
N THR A 48 6.25 -7.73 -24.00
CA THR A 48 5.11 -8.64 -23.76
C THR A 48 3.99 -7.85 -23.08
N VAL A 49 2.79 -7.87 -23.68
CA VAL A 49 1.63 -7.12 -23.14
C VAL A 49 0.60 -8.07 -22.58
N VAL A 50 0.23 -7.86 -21.33
CA VAL A 50 -0.92 -8.48 -20.63
C VAL A 50 -1.98 -7.41 -20.50
N THR A 51 -3.17 -7.62 -21.08
CA THR A 51 -4.23 -6.59 -21.11
C THR A 51 -5.42 -7.03 -20.26
N ASN A 52 -5.86 -6.17 -19.34
CA ASN A 52 -7.14 -6.30 -18.65
C ASN A 52 -8.30 -5.84 -19.56
N SER A 53 -9.46 -6.46 -19.45
CA SER A 53 -10.63 -6.13 -20.29
C SER A 53 -11.20 -4.72 -20.04
N LYS A 54 -10.89 -4.13 -18.88
CA LYS A 54 -11.25 -2.77 -18.46
C LYS A 54 -10.29 -2.33 -17.34
N ASN A 55 -10.32 -1.05 -16.99
CA ASN A 55 -9.60 -0.55 -15.83
C ASN A 55 -10.08 -1.26 -14.55
N MET A 56 -9.21 -2.08 -13.98
CA MET A 56 -9.44 -2.86 -12.76
C MET A 56 -8.69 -2.25 -11.56
N GLY A 57 -7.79 -1.31 -11.80
CA GLY A 57 -6.97 -0.61 -10.82
C GLY A 57 -5.52 -1.11 -10.75
N TYR A 58 -4.65 -0.27 -10.21
CA TYR A 58 -3.20 -0.50 -10.11
C TYR A 58 -2.83 -1.86 -9.51
N GLY A 59 -3.53 -2.28 -8.46
CA GLY A 59 -3.30 -3.60 -7.83
C GLY A 59 -3.58 -4.77 -8.76
N SER A 60 -4.57 -4.64 -9.66
CA SER A 60 -4.84 -5.65 -10.68
C SER A 60 -3.70 -5.75 -11.69
N ALA A 61 -3.12 -4.61 -12.10
CA ALA A 61 -1.95 -4.60 -12.97
C ALA A 61 -0.73 -5.28 -12.29
N ILE A 62 -0.46 -4.97 -11.03
CA ILE A 62 0.60 -5.62 -10.25
C ILE A 62 0.36 -7.13 -10.14
N LYS A 63 -0.88 -7.57 -9.89
CA LYS A 63 -1.25 -8.98 -9.85
C LYS A 63 -0.98 -9.67 -11.19
N GLY A 64 -1.32 -9.02 -12.31
CA GLY A 64 -1.05 -9.52 -13.65
C GLY A 64 0.46 -9.70 -13.91
N LEU A 65 1.27 -8.73 -13.47
CA LEU A 65 2.74 -8.82 -13.54
C LEU A 65 3.27 -9.99 -12.70
N PHE A 66 2.80 -10.18 -11.47
CA PHE A 66 3.21 -11.29 -10.61
C PHE A 66 2.86 -12.64 -11.22
N GLN A 67 1.65 -12.78 -11.78
CA GLN A 67 1.21 -14.02 -12.43
C GLN A 67 2.01 -14.32 -13.70
N ASN A 68 2.41 -13.30 -14.46
CA ASN A 68 3.25 -13.47 -15.63
C ASN A 68 4.68 -13.87 -15.21
N PHE A 69 5.23 -13.18 -14.21
CA PHE A 69 6.56 -13.46 -13.68
C PHE A 69 6.73 -14.88 -13.13
N LEU A 70 5.71 -15.44 -12.47
CA LEU A 70 5.75 -16.83 -12.02
C LEU A 70 5.94 -17.84 -13.17
N LYS A 71 5.53 -17.47 -14.39
CA LYS A 71 5.64 -18.31 -15.59
C LYS A 71 6.94 -18.08 -16.37
N SER A 72 7.69 -17.01 -16.06
CA SER A 72 8.96 -16.68 -16.71
C SER A 72 10.12 -17.44 -16.05
N ASP A 73 11.29 -17.45 -16.71
CA ASP A 73 12.52 -18.03 -16.15
C ASP A 73 13.33 -17.01 -15.33
N ALA A 74 12.89 -15.76 -15.25
CA ALA A 74 13.57 -14.72 -14.50
C ALA A 74 13.53 -14.98 -12.98
N ASP A 75 14.59 -14.62 -12.26
CA ASP A 75 14.69 -14.75 -10.79
C ASP A 75 14.23 -13.52 -10.05
N ILE A 76 14.27 -12.35 -10.70
CA ILE A 76 13.94 -11.05 -10.11
C ILE A 76 12.93 -10.32 -11.00
N LEU A 77 11.84 -9.85 -10.36
CA LEU A 77 10.90 -8.91 -10.95
C LEU A 77 11.19 -7.52 -10.42
N VAL A 78 11.31 -6.54 -11.30
CA VAL A 78 11.30 -5.13 -10.94
C VAL A 78 10.00 -4.51 -11.44
N THR A 79 9.17 -3.98 -10.54
CA THR A 79 8.02 -3.13 -10.91
C THR A 79 8.52 -1.69 -11.11
N PHE A 80 8.16 -1.10 -12.23
CA PHE A 80 8.63 0.21 -12.67
C PHE A 80 7.44 0.98 -13.26
N ASP A 81 7.09 2.14 -12.69
CA ASP A 81 5.91 2.88 -13.14
C ASP A 81 6.11 3.47 -14.54
N ALA A 82 5.07 3.44 -15.38
CA ALA A 82 5.11 3.85 -16.77
C ALA A 82 4.90 5.37 -16.99
N ASP A 83 4.93 6.18 -15.92
CA ASP A 83 4.71 7.62 -15.94
C ASP A 83 5.95 8.48 -16.24
N GLY A 84 7.10 7.83 -16.42
CA GLY A 84 8.38 8.49 -16.74
C GLY A 84 9.06 9.19 -15.55
N GLN A 85 8.54 9.06 -14.34
CA GLN A 85 9.10 9.74 -13.16
C GLN A 85 10.36 9.03 -12.60
N HIS A 86 10.50 7.73 -12.83
CA HIS A 86 11.61 6.92 -12.31
C HIS A 86 12.80 6.90 -13.24
N ARG A 87 14.00 6.85 -12.66
CA ARG A 87 15.26 6.73 -13.39
C ARG A 87 15.62 5.27 -13.60
N ILE A 88 15.93 4.91 -14.85
CA ILE A 88 16.30 3.53 -15.22
C ILE A 88 17.59 3.10 -14.53
N GLU A 89 18.52 4.03 -14.31
CA GLU A 89 19.78 3.79 -13.62
C GLU A 89 19.59 3.33 -12.18
N ASP A 90 18.45 3.62 -11.57
CA ASP A 90 18.15 3.24 -10.18
C ASP A 90 17.72 1.76 -10.06
N ILE A 91 17.42 1.07 -11.19
CA ILE A 91 17.06 -0.35 -11.20
C ILE A 91 18.18 -1.21 -10.57
N LYS A 92 19.44 -0.86 -10.83
CA LYS A 92 20.58 -1.57 -10.22
C LYS A 92 20.56 -1.50 -8.69
N TYR A 93 20.13 -0.37 -8.10
CA TYR A 93 20.14 -0.21 -6.66
C TYR A 93 19.02 -1.03 -5.98
N VAL A 94 17.87 -1.20 -6.64
CA VAL A 94 16.79 -2.04 -6.10
C VAL A 94 17.07 -3.53 -6.32
N THR A 95 17.83 -3.92 -7.33
CA THR A 95 18.15 -5.33 -7.63
C THR A 95 19.36 -5.85 -6.86
N GLU A 96 20.37 -5.01 -6.62
CA GLU A 96 21.63 -5.40 -5.98
C GLU A 96 21.48 -6.13 -4.64
N PRO A 97 20.62 -5.67 -3.68
CA PRO A 97 20.46 -6.37 -2.41
C PRO A 97 19.85 -7.78 -2.57
N ILE A 98 19.02 -8.00 -3.61
CA ILE A 98 18.47 -9.33 -3.90
C ILE A 98 19.55 -10.23 -4.49
N ILE A 99 20.33 -9.73 -5.46
CA ILE A 99 21.44 -10.46 -6.07
C ILE A 99 22.47 -10.88 -5.02
N LYS A 100 22.75 -10.02 -4.04
CA LYS A 100 23.64 -10.31 -2.90
C LYS A 100 23.00 -11.19 -1.82
N ASN A 101 21.76 -11.64 -2.01
CA ASN A 101 20.97 -12.39 -1.02
C ASN A 101 20.84 -11.69 0.35
N GLU A 102 20.80 -10.35 0.36
CA GLU A 102 20.61 -9.53 1.56
C GLU A 102 19.14 -9.20 1.82
N ALA A 103 18.30 -9.25 0.79
CA ALA A 103 16.88 -8.97 0.85
C ALA A 103 16.09 -9.89 -0.10
N ASP A 104 14.80 -10.03 0.18
CA ASP A 104 13.84 -10.76 -0.65
C ASP A 104 12.96 -9.80 -1.44
N ILE A 105 12.74 -8.61 -0.85
CA ILE A 105 12.01 -7.48 -1.44
C ILE A 105 12.82 -6.21 -1.20
N VAL A 106 12.95 -5.38 -2.22
CA VAL A 106 13.61 -4.07 -2.11
C VAL A 106 12.66 -2.98 -2.58
N ILE A 107 12.54 -1.93 -1.80
CA ILE A 107 11.71 -0.75 -2.08
C ILE A 107 12.63 0.40 -2.45
N GLY A 108 12.40 1.02 -3.60
CA GLY A 108 13.01 2.30 -3.95
C GLY A 108 12.30 3.43 -3.18
N SER A 109 12.93 3.94 -2.12
CA SER A 109 12.36 4.98 -1.28
C SER A 109 12.76 6.37 -1.75
N ARG A 110 11.79 7.28 -1.84
CA ARG A 110 11.96 8.71 -2.14
C ARG A 110 12.38 9.52 -0.93
N PHE A 111 12.32 8.93 0.27
CA PHE A 111 12.48 9.65 1.55
C PHE A 111 13.58 9.09 2.45
N LEU A 112 14.36 8.13 1.98
CA LEU A 112 15.45 7.52 2.77
C LEU A 112 16.54 8.55 3.06
N GLU A 113 16.87 9.39 2.08
CA GLU A 113 17.77 10.55 2.26
C GLU A 113 16.98 11.81 2.52
N LYS A 114 17.12 12.37 3.72
CA LYS A 114 16.28 13.48 4.24
C LYS A 114 16.27 14.78 3.42
N ASN A 115 17.24 15.01 2.54
CA ASN A 115 17.45 16.30 1.86
C ASN A 115 17.39 16.23 0.33
N ASN A 116 16.92 15.15 -0.27
CA ASN A 116 17.06 14.94 -1.72
C ASN A 116 15.75 14.47 -2.39
N THR A 117 14.62 15.05 -2.01
CA THR A 117 13.34 14.69 -2.63
C THR A 117 12.68 15.91 -3.30
N ASP A 118 12.44 15.80 -4.60
CA ASP A 118 11.69 16.78 -5.39
C ASP A 118 10.16 16.58 -5.28
N VAL A 119 9.72 15.70 -4.40
CA VAL A 119 8.29 15.40 -4.16
C VAL A 119 7.58 16.66 -3.65
N PRO A 120 6.48 17.13 -4.24
CA PRO A 120 5.68 18.24 -3.74
C PRO A 120 5.23 18.03 -2.29
N LYS A 121 5.26 19.09 -1.46
CA LYS A 121 5.00 18.99 -0.01
C LYS A 121 3.66 18.32 0.33
N TYR A 122 2.60 18.61 -0.41
CA TYR A 122 1.27 18.00 -0.17
C TYR A 122 1.28 16.49 -0.42
N ARG A 123 2.00 16.01 -1.46
CA ARG A 123 2.20 14.57 -1.71
C ARG A 123 3.05 13.92 -0.62
N GLN A 124 4.11 14.61 -0.14
CA GLN A 124 4.93 14.12 0.97
C GLN A 124 4.09 13.87 2.23
N ILE A 125 3.18 14.80 2.59
CA ILE A 125 2.30 14.65 3.76
C ILE A 125 1.40 13.43 3.58
N GLY A 126 0.76 13.26 2.42
CA GLY A 126 -0.09 12.11 2.12
C GLY A 126 0.68 10.78 2.24
N ILE A 127 1.82 10.67 1.54
CA ILE A 127 2.64 9.45 1.56
C ILE A 127 3.13 9.12 2.96
N LYS A 128 3.64 10.11 3.71
CA LYS A 128 4.10 9.92 5.10
C LYS A 128 2.97 9.50 6.03
N THR A 129 1.78 10.05 5.87
CA THR A 129 0.61 9.65 6.65
C THR A 129 0.26 8.18 6.41
N ILE A 130 0.17 7.75 5.14
CA ILE A 130 -0.12 6.36 4.79
C ILE A 130 1.02 5.45 5.26
N THR A 131 2.27 5.85 5.08
CA THR A 131 3.43 5.10 5.56
C THR A 131 3.40 4.92 7.08
N ASN A 132 3.05 5.95 7.85
CA ASN A 132 2.90 5.84 9.29
C ASN A 132 1.78 4.87 9.68
N ILE A 133 0.64 4.91 8.99
CA ILE A 133 -0.45 3.95 9.19
C ILE A 133 0.01 2.53 8.87
N THR A 134 0.74 2.34 7.76
CA THR A 134 1.32 1.04 7.39
C THR A 134 2.30 0.54 8.46
N ASN A 135 3.14 1.42 9.00
CA ASN A 135 4.11 1.09 10.04
C ASN A 135 3.43 0.65 11.35
N LEU A 136 2.27 1.22 11.70
CA LEU A 136 1.48 0.76 12.86
C LEU A 136 1.00 -0.69 12.70
N GLY A 137 0.72 -1.12 11.46
CA GLY A 137 0.28 -2.48 11.15
C GLY A 137 1.41 -3.48 10.91
N SER A 138 2.62 -3.03 10.54
CA SER A 138 3.67 -3.91 10.04
C SER A 138 4.83 -4.17 11.00
N GLU A 139 4.95 -3.45 12.12
CA GLU A 139 6.09 -3.50 13.05
C GLU A 139 7.45 -3.15 12.42
N ILE A 140 7.51 -2.82 11.15
CA ILE A 140 8.68 -2.32 10.42
C ILE A 140 8.52 -0.82 10.23
N LYS A 141 9.61 -0.07 10.30
CA LYS A 141 9.62 1.37 10.02
C LYS A 141 10.03 1.62 8.58
N PHE A 142 9.07 1.56 7.67
CA PHE A 142 9.28 2.01 6.29
C PHE A 142 9.37 3.54 6.24
N THR A 143 10.15 4.04 5.29
CA THR A 143 10.19 5.48 4.94
C THR A 143 9.26 5.81 3.79
N ASP A 144 8.99 4.83 2.88
CA ASP A 144 8.11 4.97 1.72
C ASP A 144 7.33 3.69 1.39
N SER A 145 6.23 3.46 2.08
CA SER A 145 5.37 2.30 1.81
C SER A 145 4.58 2.39 0.49
N GLN A 146 4.56 3.56 -0.15
CA GLN A 146 3.73 3.81 -1.33
C GLN A 146 4.51 3.82 -2.64
N SER A 147 5.83 3.65 -2.61
CA SER A 147 6.61 3.53 -3.83
C SER A 147 6.21 2.28 -4.62
N GLY A 148 5.90 2.44 -5.92
CA GLY A 148 5.66 1.36 -6.88
C GLY A 148 6.95 0.77 -7.43
N PHE A 149 8.05 1.50 -7.34
CA PHE A 149 9.36 1.04 -7.79
C PHE A 149 9.99 0.07 -6.79
N ARG A 150 9.85 -1.22 -7.06
CA ARG A 150 10.29 -2.30 -6.17
C ARG A 150 10.94 -3.43 -6.95
N ALA A 151 11.80 -4.18 -6.27
CA ALA A 151 12.32 -5.44 -6.77
C ALA A 151 11.88 -6.59 -5.86
N TYR A 152 11.57 -7.74 -6.45
CA TYR A 152 11.08 -8.93 -5.78
C TYR A 152 11.87 -10.16 -6.25
N HIS A 153 12.35 -10.96 -5.33
CA HIS A 153 12.88 -12.29 -5.65
C HIS A 153 11.71 -13.24 -5.97
N LYS A 154 11.87 -14.14 -6.96
CA LYS A 154 10.82 -15.08 -7.39
C LYS A 154 10.22 -15.91 -6.25
N ARG A 155 11.04 -16.30 -5.28
CA ARG A 155 10.62 -17.15 -4.15
C ARG A 155 9.52 -16.56 -3.28
N VAL A 156 9.32 -15.23 -3.27
CA VAL A 156 8.33 -14.59 -2.40
C VAL A 156 6.99 -14.30 -3.10
N ILE A 157 6.97 -14.37 -4.43
CA ILE A 157 5.82 -13.88 -5.21
C ILE A 157 4.53 -14.65 -4.91
N SER A 158 4.59 -15.99 -4.78
CA SER A 158 3.42 -16.82 -4.51
C SER A 158 2.69 -16.40 -3.23
N ASP A 159 3.44 -15.98 -2.21
CA ASP A 159 2.94 -15.72 -0.87
C ASP A 159 2.43 -14.26 -0.72
N ILE A 160 2.87 -13.37 -1.62
CA ILE A 160 2.52 -11.95 -1.58
C ILE A 160 1.58 -11.50 -2.71
N ILE A 161 1.03 -12.44 -3.51
CA ILE A 161 0.04 -12.08 -4.56
C ILE A 161 -1.08 -11.24 -3.93
N PRO A 162 -1.31 -10.01 -4.45
CA PRO A 162 -2.30 -9.13 -3.86
C PRO A 162 -3.73 -9.55 -4.18
N SER A 163 -4.63 -9.29 -3.24
CA SER A 163 -6.09 -9.38 -3.41
C SER A 163 -6.72 -8.01 -3.67
N GLU A 164 -6.08 -6.95 -3.23
CA GLU A 164 -6.51 -5.56 -3.46
C GLU A 164 -6.25 -5.16 -4.91
N ASN A 165 -7.28 -4.63 -5.58
CA ASN A 165 -7.17 -4.17 -6.96
C ASN A 165 -6.76 -2.71 -7.08
N GLY A 166 -6.95 -1.91 -6.02
CA GLY A 166 -6.65 -0.48 -5.99
C GLY A 166 -5.24 -0.17 -5.51
N MET A 167 -5.05 1.09 -5.11
CA MET A 167 -3.74 1.62 -4.67
C MET A 167 -3.29 1.10 -3.30
N GLY A 168 -4.18 0.49 -2.51
CA GLY A 168 -3.84 -0.17 -1.26
C GLY A 168 -2.92 -1.39 -1.41
N VAL A 169 -2.73 -1.87 -2.65
CA VAL A 169 -1.85 -3.00 -2.99
C VAL A 169 -0.45 -2.84 -2.44
N SER A 170 0.10 -1.62 -2.48
CA SER A 170 1.45 -1.33 -1.99
C SER A 170 1.61 -1.67 -0.51
N THR A 171 0.60 -1.35 0.30
CA THR A 171 0.54 -1.67 1.73
C THR A 171 0.27 -3.17 1.96
N GLU A 172 -0.67 -3.75 1.21
CA GLU A 172 -1.02 -5.18 1.33
C GLU A 172 0.20 -6.08 1.12
N ILE A 173 0.98 -5.84 0.05
CA ILE A 173 2.19 -6.60 -0.25
C ILE A 173 3.18 -6.55 0.93
N LEU A 174 3.40 -5.37 1.52
CA LEU A 174 4.34 -5.21 2.63
C LEU A 174 3.87 -5.93 3.89
N ILE A 175 2.58 -5.90 4.20
CA ILE A 175 2.02 -6.61 5.35
C ILE A 175 2.09 -8.12 5.14
N LYS A 176 1.76 -8.63 3.95
CA LYS A 176 1.92 -10.05 3.60
C LYS A 176 3.37 -10.49 3.72
N ALA A 177 4.29 -9.73 3.12
CA ALA A 177 5.71 -10.03 3.17
C ALA A 177 6.26 -10.06 4.60
N LYS A 178 5.78 -9.17 5.47
CA LYS A 178 6.16 -9.18 6.89
C LYS A 178 5.61 -10.40 7.61
N LYS A 179 4.36 -10.78 7.37
CA LYS A 179 3.74 -11.96 7.96
C LYS A 179 4.52 -13.23 7.64
N GLU A 180 4.99 -13.36 6.41
CA GLU A 180 5.82 -14.49 5.94
C GLU A 180 7.31 -14.32 6.30
N GLN A 181 7.66 -13.30 7.10
CA GLN A 181 9.02 -13.03 7.60
C GLN A 181 10.07 -12.79 6.49
N PHE A 182 9.65 -12.34 5.32
CA PHE A 182 10.58 -11.98 4.24
C PHE A 182 11.41 -10.75 4.60
N ARG A 183 12.67 -10.76 4.13
CA ARG A 183 13.61 -9.68 4.37
C ARG A 183 13.31 -8.52 3.41
N ILE A 184 12.91 -7.37 3.97
CA ILE A 184 12.59 -6.17 3.21
C ILE A 184 13.67 -5.12 3.46
N LYS A 185 14.20 -4.52 2.39
CA LYS A 185 15.15 -3.40 2.44
C LYS A 185 14.60 -2.19 1.69
N GLU A 186 15.00 -1.01 2.11
CA GLU A 186 14.79 0.23 1.34
C GLU A 186 16.12 0.72 0.80
N VAL A 187 16.10 1.24 -0.43
CA VAL A 187 17.23 1.92 -1.07
C VAL A 187 16.78 3.29 -1.56
N SER A 188 17.69 4.27 -1.54
CA SER A 188 17.37 5.62 -2.02
C SER A 188 17.23 5.64 -3.54
N ILE A 189 16.16 6.25 -4.03
CA ILE A 189 15.93 6.52 -5.45
C ILE A 189 15.62 8.00 -5.67
N LYS A 190 15.85 8.45 -6.90
CA LYS A 190 15.48 9.80 -7.32
C LYS A 190 14.26 9.74 -8.23
N VAL A 191 13.30 10.62 -7.99
CA VAL A 191 12.09 10.74 -8.81
C VAL A 191 12.03 12.16 -9.35
N SER A 192 11.86 12.32 -10.66
CA SER A 192 11.66 13.62 -11.29
C SER A 192 10.16 13.90 -11.40
N TYR A 193 9.76 15.10 -10.98
CA TYR A 193 8.40 15.62 -11.12
C TYR A 193 8.31 16.74 -12.17
N GLU A 194 9.22 16.71 -13.15
CA GLU A 194 9.21 17.66 -14.26
C GLU A 194 8.13 17.26 -15.29
N GLY A 195 7.07 18.07 -15.37
CA GLY A 195 5.93 17.89 -16.28
C GLY A 195 4.63 17.48 -15.58
N ASP A 196 3.51 17.82 -16.22
CA ASP A 196 2.14 17.45 -15.78
C ASP A 196 1.83 16.00 -16.19
N THR A 197 2.49 15.03 -15.52
CA THR A 197 2.39 13.61 -15.88
C THR A 197 1.34 12.83 -15.08
N SER A 198 0.62 13.49 -14.16
CA SER A 198 -0.38 12.81 -13.31
C SER A 198 -1.77 12.94 -13.93
N THR A 199 -2.29 11.86 -14.50
CA THR A 199 -3.65 11.75 -15.06
C THR A 199 -4.77 11.72 -14.02
N HIS A 200 -4.46 11.70 -12.72
CA HIS A 200 -5.44 11.60 -11.64
C HIS A 200 -5.47 12.84 -10.74
N ASP A 201 -6.67 13.22 -10.29
CA ASP A 201 -6.84 14.24 -9.24
C ASP A 201 -6.15 13.80 -7.95
N PRO A 202 -5.13 14.53 -7.46
CA PRO A 202 -4.31 14.10 -6.33
C PRO A 202 -5.10 13.91 -5.03
N VAL A 203 -6.22 14.62 -4.86
CA VAL A 203 -7.02 14.57 -3.62
C VAL A 203 -7.90 13.33 -3.59
N SER A 204 -8.65 13.05 -4.66
CA SER A 204 -9.51 11.87 -4.76
C SER A 204 -8.68 10.58 -4.71
N HIS A 205 -7.51 10.61 -5.36
CA HIS A 205 -6.54 9.52 -5.33
C HIS A 205 -6.00 9.28 -3.91
N GLY A 206 -5.56 10.32 -3.21
CA GLY A 206 -5.07 10.22 -1.84
C GLY A 206 -6.11 9.66 -0.86
N VAL A 207 -7.37 10.11 -0.96
CA VAL A 207 -8.48 9.60 -0.14
C VAL A 207 -8.72 8.12 -0.40
N SER A 208 -8.74 7.68 -1.67
CA SER A 208 -8.92 6.28 -2.04
C SER A 208 -7.82 5.39 -1.45
N VAL A 209 -6.56 5.81 -1.52
CA VAL A 209 -5.43 5.07 -0.93
C VAL A 209 -5.56 4.96 0.58
N VAL A 210 -5.91 6.04 1.28
CA VAL A 210 -6.12 6.03 2.73
C VAL A 210 -7.23 5.05 3.11
N LEU A 211 -8.38 5.11 2.44
CA LEU A 211 -9.51 4.22 2.72
C LEU A 211 -9.17 2.75 2.46
N SER A 212 -8.49 2.43 1.35
CA SER A 212 -8.04 1.06 1.05
C SER A 212 -7.03 0.56 2.10
N THR A 213 -6.08 1.39 2.49
CA THR A 213 -5.09 1.06 3.52
C THR A 213 -5.77 0.84 4.88
N MET A 214 -6.68 1.71 5.29
CA MET A 214 -7.45 1.56 6.53
C MET A 214 -8.31 0.29 6.52
N LYS A 215 -9.00 0.01 5.40
CA LYS A 215 -9.77 -1.22 5.21
C LYS A 215 -8.88 -2.45 5.41
N PHE A 216 -7.72 -2.48 4.78
CA PHE A 216 -6.81 -3.62 4.88
C PHE A 216 -6.30 -3.82 6.31
N ILE A 217 -5.82 -2.75 6.97
CA ILE A 217 -5.34 -2.81 8.36
C ILE A 217 -6.45 -3.20 9.33
N SER A 218 -7.68 -2.72 9.10
CA SER A 218 -8.83 -3.05 9.95
C SER A 218 -9.19 -4.55 9.92
N ILE A 219 -8.94 -5.22 8.79
CA ILE A 219 -9.14 -6.66 8.62
C ILE A 219 -7.95 -7.44 9.19
N GLU A 220 -6.72 -7.01 8.90
CA GLU A 220 -5.51 -7.75 9.31
C GLU A 220 -5.23 -7.64 10.82
N HIS A 221 -5.52 -6.49 11.42
CA HIS A 221 -5.29 -6.20 12.85
C HIS A 221 -6.51 -5.61 13.56
N PRO A 222 -7.65 -6.32 13.58
CA PRO A 222 -8.91 -5.77 14.09
C PRO A 222 -8.84 -5.39 15.58
N LEU A 223 -8.11 -6.15 16.40
CA LEU A 223 -7.95 -5.84 17.83
C LEU A 223 -7.16 -4.54 18.05
N LYS A 224 -6.13 -4.26 17.23
CA LYS A 224 -5.38 -2.99 17.32
C LYS A 224 -6.22 -1.83 16.78
N PHE A 225 -6.89 -2.03 15.64
CA PHE A 225 -7.59 -0.97 14.91
C PHE A 225 -8.87 -0.51 15.60
N TYR A 226 -9.68 -1.43 16.09
CA TYR A 226 -10.94 -1.13 16.79
C TYR A 226 -10.83 -1.27 18.32
N GLY A 227 -10.03 -2.24 18.80
CA GLY A 227 -9.94 -2.52 20.23
C GLY A 227 -9.24 -1.42 21.03
N VAL A 228 -8.11 -0.88 20.52
CA VAL A 228 -7.39 0.20 21.23
C VAL A 228 -8.23 1.47 21.35
N PRO A 229 -8.86 2.00 20.29
CA PRO A 229 -9.80 3.11 20.43
C PRO A 229 -11.00 2.77 21.32
N GLY A 230 -11.52 1.53 21.22
CA GLY A 230 -12.62 1.07 22.07
C GLY A 230 -12.29 1.17 23.55
N ILE A 231 -11.11 0.70 23.98
CA ILE A 231 -10.64 0.83 25.37
C ILE A 231 -10.47 2.31 25.74
N GLY A 232 -9.96 3.14 24.84
CA GLY A 232 -9.84 4.58 25.07
C GLY A 232 -11.20 5.25 25.35
N PHE A 233 -12.20 4.97 24.52
CA PHE A 233 -13.56 5.48 24.72
C PHE A 233 -14.22 4.93 26.01
N LEU A 234 -13.91 3.68 26.40
CA LEU A 234 -14.37 3.13 27.68
C LEU A 234 -13.82 3.94 28.85
N GLY A 235 -12.50 4.21 28.84
CA GLY A 235 -11.87 5.01 29.88
C GLY A 235 -12.45 6.42 29.97
N ILE A 236 -12.67 7.09 28.83
CA ILE A 236 -13.32 8.41 28.77
C ILE A 236 -14.75 8.31 29.35
N GLY A 237 -15.52 7.32 28.89
CA GLY A 237 -16.89 7.14 29.35
C GLY A 237 -17.01 6.94 30.86
N LEU A 238 -16.18 6.05 31.44
CA LEU A 238 -16.11 5.81 32.86
C LEU A 238 -15.73 7.08 33.65
N LEU A 239 -14.74 7.84 33.15
CA LEU A 239 -14.31 9.08 33.77
C LEU A 239 -15.48 10.08 33.89
N PHE A 240 -16.24 10.29 32.79
CA PHE A 240 -17.37 11.22 32.78
C PHE A 240 -18.53 10.73 33.64
N ILE A 241 -18.78 9.43 33.71
CA ILE A 241 -19.83 8.87 34.61
C ILE A 241 -19.42 9.07 36.07
N ILE A 242 -18.18 8.75 36.46
CA ILE A 242 -17.68 8.96 37.82
C ILE A 242 -17.76 10.45 38.19
N TRP A 243 -17.35 11.32 37.28
CA TRP A 243 -17.43 12.77 37.49
C TRP A 243 -18.88 13.25 37.70
N THR A 244 -19.82 12.73 36.90
CA THR A 244 -21.27 13.04 37.09
C THR A 244 -21.77 12.59 38.48
N LEU A 245 -21.38 11.40 38.94
CA LEU A 245 -21.76 10.89 40.27
C LEU A 245 -21.15 11.72 41.40
N GLN A 246 -19.91 12.19 41.28
CA GLN A 246 -19.28 13.07 42.25
C GLN A 246 -20.05 14.39 42.41
N ILE A 247 -20.38 15.04 41.30
CA ILE A 247 -21.16 16.29 41.30
C ILE A 247 -22.55 16.06 41.91
N PHE A 248 -23.19 14.93 41.58
CA PHE A 248 -24.47 14.59 42.12
C PHE A 248 -24.42 14.41 43.64
N THR A 249 -23.41 13.75 44.19
CA THR A 249 -23.25 13.55 45.64
C THR A 249 -23.00 14.87 46.39
N GLU A 250 -22.36 15.86 45.76
CA GLU A 250 -22.02 17.15 46.35
C GLU A 250 -23.17 18.17 46.24
N SER A 251 -23.86 18.21 45.11
CA SER A 251 -24.83 19.26 44.76
C SER A 251 -26.28 18.78 44.67
N GLY A 252 -26.53 17.46 44.63
CA GLY A 252 -27.85 16.88 44.37
C GLY A 252 -28.35 17.10 42.93
N VAL A 253 -27.51 17.67 42.02
CA VAL A 253 -27.90 18.02 40.66
C VAL A 253 -27.14 17.14 39.65
N VAL A 254 -27.90 16.53 38.72
CA VAL A 254 -27.29 15.80 37.59
C VAL A 254 -27.01 16.76 36.46
N LEU A 255 -25.72 16.91 36.10
CA LEU A 255 -25.32 17.64 34.91
C LEU A 255 -25.54 16.76 33.66
N THR A 256 -26.72 16.88 33.06
CA THR A 256 -27.18 16.03 31.94
C THR A 256 -26.19 15.98 30.80
N ASN A 257 -25.55 17.12 30.44
CA ASN A 257 -24.60 17.19 29.36
C ASN A 257 -23.36 16.29 29.60
N ILE A 258 -22.82 16.29 30.82
CA ILE A 258 -21.68 15.48 31.23
C ILE A 258 -22.06 13.99 31.23
N ALA A 259 -23.20 13.66 31.79
CA ALA A 259 -23.73 12.31 31.81
C ALA A 259 -23.95 11.73 30.39
N LEU A 260 -24.48 12.54 29.47
CA LEU A 260 -24.69 12.14 28.07
C LEU A 260 -23.35 11.88 27.34
N ILE A 261 -22.30 12.68 27.57
CA ILE A 261 -20.98 12.43 27.00
C ILE A 261 -20.43 11.09 27.50
N GLY A 262 -20.56 10.82 28.82
CA GLY A 262 -20.14 9.54 29.39
C GLY A 262 -20.87 8.36 28.79
N LEU A 263 -22.20 8.43 28.70
CA LEU A 263 -23.04 7.36 28.14
C LEU A 263 -22.73 7.14 26.62
N ALA A 264 -22.64 8.20 25.84
CA ALA A 264 -22.31 8.12 24.43
C ALA A 264 -20.94 7.47 24.21
N SER A 265 -19.93 7.84 25.03
CA SER A 265 -18.59 7.25 24.95
C SER A 265 -18.61 5.75 25.27
N ILE A 266 -19.38 5.30 26.26
CA ILE A 266 -19.54 3.86 26.58
C ILE A 266 -20.21 3.11 25.42
N ILE A 267 -21.25 3.69 24.80
CA ILE A 267 -21.91 3.07 23.64
C ILE A 267 -20.93 2.91 22.48
N VAL A 268 -20.19 3.97 22.13
CA VAL A 268 -19.16 3.92 21.08
C VAL A 268 -18.11 2.87 21.40
N SER A 269 -17.61 2.82 22.64
CA SER A 269 -16.68 1.82 23.13
C SER A 269 -17.20 0.40 22.91
N THR A 270 -18.42 0.14 23.33
CA THR A 270 -19.06 -1.18 23.23
C THR A 270 -19.12 -1.63 21.75
N ILE A 271 -19.55 -0.74 20.86
CA ILE A 271 -19.61 -1.02 19.40
C ILE A 271 -18.22 -1.36 18.87
N LEU A 272 -17.20 -0.56 19.20
CA LEU A 272 -15.82 -0.77 18.74
C LEU A 272 -15.24 -2.09 19.26
N LEU A 273 -15.42 -2.40 20.53
CA LEU A 273 -14.92 -3.64 21.14
C LEU A 273 -15.61 -4.89 20.57
N MET A 274 -16.93 -4.83 20.38
CA MET A 274 -17.68 -5.93 19.74
C MET A 274 -17.20 -6.13 18.28
N THR A 275 -17.02 -5.05 17.53
CA THR A 275 -16.49 -5.11 16.16
C THR A 275 -15.09 -5.72 16.14
N ALA A 276 -14.21 -5.31 17.07
CA ALA A 276 -12.86 -5.86 17.18
C ALA A 276 -12.87 -7.38 17.39
N ILE A 277 -13.68 -7.87 18.32
CA ILE A 277 -13.78 -9.29 18.65
C ILE A 277 -14.41 -10.09 17.51
N MET A 278 -15.50 -9.58 16.91
CA MET A 278 -16.16 -10.25 15.78
C MET A 278 -15.23 -10.42 14.60
N LEU A 279 -14.58 -9.32 14.15
CA LEU A 279 -13.66 -9.38 13.03
C LEU A 279 -12.45 -10.29 13.31
N TYR A 280 -11.91 -10.23 14.53
CA TYR A 280 -10.82 -11.12 14.94
C TYR A 280 -11.23 -12.60 14.83
N SER A 281 -12.41 -12.95 15.31
CA SER A 281 -12.94 -14.31 15.26
C SER A 281 -13.15 -14.78 13.81
N ILE A 282 -13.77 -13.93 12.97
CA ILE A 282 -14.01 -14.25 11.55
C ILE A 282 -12.68 -14.48 10.82
N VAL A 283 -11.72 -13.56 10.98
CA VAL A 283 -10.41 -13.66 10.32
C VAL A 283 -9.68 -14.95 10.74
N ASN A 284 -9.72 -15.32 12.03
CA ASN A 284 -9.09 -16.56 12.49
C ASN A 284 -9.76 -17.82 11.90
N VAL A 285 -11.09 -17.87 11.86
CA VAL A 285 -11.81 -19.01 11.27
C VAL A 285 -11.48 -19.17 9.78
N VAL A 286 -11.42 -18.06 9.04
CA VAL A 286 -11.04 -18.09 7.60
C VAL A 286 -9.61 -18.58 7.42
N ARG A 287 -8.67 -18.12 8.25
CA ARG A 287 -7.26 -18.56 8.21
C ARG A 287 -7.10 -20.04 8.54
N GLU A 288 -7.80 -20.55 9.54
CA GLU A 288 -7.78 -21.98 9.87
C GLU A 288 -8.36 -22.84 8.74
N GLY A 289 -9.41 -22.34 8.05
CA GLY A 289 -10.00 -23.02 6.91
C GLY A 289 -9.10 -23.08 5.67
N GLN A 290 -8.20 -22.11 5.50
CA GLN A 290 -7.23 -22.08 4.39
C GLN A 290 -5.99 -22.96 4.63
N ASN A 291 -5.69 -23.30 5.87
CA ASN A 291 -4.55 -24.14 6.27
C ASN A 291 -4.89 -25.64 6.34
N ARG A 292 -6.13 -26.00 6.03
CA ARG A 292 -6.60 -27.40 5.86
C ARG A 292 -6.75 -27.73 4.37
#